data_0284f24d05770eaa88320836b541afbc
#
_entry.id   0284f24d05770eaa88320836b541afbc
#
_cell.length_a   1.000
_cell.length_b   1.000
_cell.length_c   1.000
_cell.angle_alpha   90.00
_cell.angle_beta   90.00
_cell.angle_gamma   90.00
#
_symmetry.space_group_name_H-M   'P 1'
#
loop_
_entity.id
_entity.type
_entity.pdbx_description
1 polymer ?
#
loop_
_entity_poly.entity_id
_entity_poly.type
_entity_poly.pdbx_seq_one_letter_code
_entity_poly.pdbx_strand_id
1 'polypeptide(L)'
;MILDSTVNMLAQKILDEGPQALSFQEACSLTELPARSIPDLFLAACKIRQHYQKDDVVLCSILNAKSGACAENCAFCSQSGHHRTDVVKRPLLSAEAMIEEACRLDSAGATRFSMVTSGSRLNAAEIETVGQAASAITKST
;
A
#
# COMPACT_ATOMS: atom_id res chain seq x y z
N MET A 1 33.12 4.24 8.66
CA MET A 1 31.94 4.24 9.55
C MET A 1 31.65 2.78 9.87
N ILE A 2 31.76 2.40 11.15
CA ILE A 2 31.52 1.02 11.59
C ILE A 2 30.01 0.94 11.90
N LEU A 3 29.30 0.12 11.16
CA LEU A 3 27.89 -0.17 11.42
C LEU A 3 27.74 -0.94 12.74
N ASP A 4 26.60 -0.80 13.40
CA ASP A 4 26.23 -1.65 14.52
C ASP A 4 26.37 -3.13 14.11
N SER A 5 27.05 -3.92 14.93
CA SER A 5 27.42 -5.31 14.60
C SER A 5 26.18 -6.20 14.37
N THR A 6 25.12 -5.99 15.14
CA THR A 6 23.85 -6.73 14.99
C THR A 6 23.17 -6.38 13.67
N VAL A 7 23.07 -5.09 13.35
CA VAL A 7 22.50 -4.60 12.10
C VAL A 7 23.28 -5.16 10.90
N ASN A 8 24.61 -5.09 10.95
CA ASN A 8 25.44 -5.58 9.85
C ASN A 8 25.31 -7.09 9.64
N MET A 9 25.34 -7.87 10.72
CA MET A 9 25.17 -9.33 10.65
C MET A 9 23.82 -9.73 10.05
N LEU A 10 22.73 -9.13 10.51
CA LEU A 10 21.39 -9.44 10.03
C LEU A 10 21.17 -8.98 8.58
N ALA A 11 21.71 -7.83 8.21
CA ALA A 11 21.67 -7.35 6.84
C ALA A 11 22.43 -8.29 5.88
N GLN A 12 23.63 -8.73 6.28
CA GLN A 12 24.42 -9.68 5.48
C GLN A 12 23.69 -11.02 5.32
N LYS A 13 23.07 -11.53 6.39
CA LYS A 13 22.27 -12.75 6.34
C LYS A 13 21.13 -12.64 5.31
N ILE A 14 20.43 -11.51 5.26
CA ILE A 14 19.37 -11.27 4.24
C ILE A 14 19.96 -11.28 2.83
N LEU A 15 21.11 -10.65 2.63
CA LEU A 15 21.75 -10.59 1.30
C LEU A 15 22.24 -11.95 0.82
N ASP A 16 22.72 -12.80 1.72
CA ASP A 16 23.28 -14.11 1.39
C ASP A 16 22.22 -15.22 1.28
N GLU A 17 21.21 -15.21 2.18
CA GLU A 17 20.24 -16.29 2.33
C GLU A 17 18.84 -15.95 1.75
N GLY A 18 18.59 -14.67 1.44
CA GLY A 18 17.33 -14.20 0.85
C GLY A 18 16.47 -13.37 1.79
N PRO A 19 15.40 -12.74 1.25
CA PRO A 19 14.60 -11.74 1.97
C PRO A 19 13.79 -12.29 3.16
N GLN A 20 13.67 -13.60 3.28
CA GLN A 20 12.96 -14.27 4.39
C GLN A 20 13.92 -14.96 5.37
N ALA A 21 15.20 -14.63 5.33
CA ALA A 21 16.24 -15.28 6.13
C ALA A 21 16.12 -15.02 7.64
N LEU A 22 15.51 -13.88 8.05
CA LEU A 22 15.40 -13.56 9.46
C LEU A 22 14.35 -14.40 10.17
N SER A 23 14.74 -14.99 11.29
CA SER A 23 13.81 -15.55 12.25
C SER A 23 13.02 -14.44 12.96
N PHE A 24 11.89 -14.79 13.56
CA PHE A 24 11.08 -13.87 14.36
C PHE A 24 11.90 -13.24 15.51
N GLN A 25 12.74 -14.01 16.18
CA GLN A 25 13.57 -13.52 17.28
C GLN A 25 14.62 -12.51 16.80
N GLU A 26 15.28 -12.79 15.67
CA GLU A 26 16.22 -11.85 15.06
C GLU A 26 15.52 -10.55 14.62
N ALA A 27 14.33 -10.63 14.05
CA ALA A 27 13.55 -9.43 13.71
C ALA A 27 13.16 -8.63 14.97
N CYS A 28 12.75 -9.30 16.06
CA CYS A 28 12.45 -8.65 17.34
C CYS A 28 13.69 -7.95 17.93
N SER A 29 14.87 -8.52 17.81
CA SER A 29 16.09 -7.91 18.34
C SER A 29 16.40 -6.53 17.74
N LEU A 30 15.91 -6.25 16.53
CA LEU A 30 16.03 -4.92 15.91
C LEU A 30 15.23 -3.85 16.65
N THR A 31 14.17 -4.21 17.38
CA THR A 31 13.38 -3.25 18.16
C THR A 31 14.07 -2.83 19.46
N GLU A 32 15.08 -3.59 19.89
CA GLU A 32 15.86 -3.34 21.11
C GLU A 32 17.15 -2.54 20.83
N LEU A 33 17.38 -2.18 19.56
CA LEU A 33 18.54 -1.41 19.18
C LEU A 33 18.57 -0.04 19.87
N PRO A 34 19.74 0.42 20.37
CA PRO A 34 19.85 1.75 20.91
C PRO A 34 19.62 2.81 19.81
N ALA A 35 19.09 3.97 20.19
CA ALA A 35 18.75 5.05 19.24
C ALA A 35 19.91 5.44 18.31
N ARG A 36 21.17 5.35 18.79
CA ARG A 36 22.37 5.62 17.98
C ARG A 36 22.56 4.65 16.81
N SER A 37 21.99 3.45 16.87
CA SER A 37 22.10 2.41 15.82
C SER A 37 20.97 2.52 14.77
N ILE A 38 19.96 3.36 14.98
CA ILE A 38 18.86 3.55 14.02
C ILE A 38 19.36 4.04 12.65
N PRO A 39 20.32 4.99 12.53
CA PRO A 39 20.87 5.35 11.22
C PRO A 39 21.51 4.17 10.48
N ASP A 40 22.15 3.26 11.20
CA ASP A 40 22.77 2.06 10.62
C ASP A 40 21.71 1.11 10.09
N LEU A 41 20.60 0.95 10.82
CA LEU A 41 19.43 0.17 10.37
C LEU A 41 18.85 0.73 9.07
N PHE A 42 18.67 2.06 8.96
CA PHE A 42 18.20 2.68 7.73
C PHE A 42 19.16 2.46 6.56
N LEU A 43 20.47 2.59 6.79
CA LEU A 43 21.46 2.35 5.75
C LEU A 43 21.45 0.89 5.28
N ALA A 44 21.35 -0.06 6.21
CA ALA A 44 21.23 -1.49 5.89
C ALA A 44 19.96 -1.77 5.08
N ALA A 45 18.81 -1.24 5.50
CA ALA A 45 17.54 -1.37 4.79
C ALA A 45 17.62 -0.80 3.36
N CYS A 46 18.25 0.36 3.18
CA CYS A 46 18.48 0.95 1.85
C CYS A 46 19.33 0.03 0.95
N LYS A 47 20.40 -0.57 1.48
CA LYS A 47 21.24 -1.50 0.72
C LYS A 47 20.48 -2.77 0.31
N ILE A 48 19.70 -3.33 1.24
CA ILE A 48 18.86 -4.52 0.97
C ILE A 48 17.82 -4.18 -0.10
N ARG A 49 17.13 -3.04 0.03
CA ARG A 49 16.18 -2.58 -0.99
C ARG A 49 16.85 -2.44 -2.35
N GLN A 50 18.02 -1.80 -2.41
CA GLN A 50 18.75 -1.61 -3.66
C GLN A 50 19.19 -2.93 -4.29
N HIS A 51 19.57 -3.93 -3.47
CA HIS A 51 19.92 -5.27 -3.95
C HIS A 51 18.72 -5.97 -4.62
N TYR A 52 17.54 -5.95 -3.98
CA TYR A 52 16.37 -6.70 -4.47
C TYR A 52 15.48 -5.93 -5.44
N GLN A 53 15.36 -4.62 -5.28
CA GLN A 53 14.46 -3.77 -6.06
C GLN A 53 15.18 -2.78 -6.98
N LYS A 54 16.51 -2.69 -6.88
CA LYS A 54 17.33 -1.72 -7.62
C LYS A 54 16.85 -0.29 -7.40
N ASP A 55 16.79 0.51 -8.46
CA ASP A 55 16.31 1.91 -8.43
C ASP A 55 14.86 2.04 -8.91
N ASP A 56 14.17 0.93 -9.10
CA ASP A 56 12.77 0.93 -9.55
C ASP A 56 11.85 1.54 -8.48
N VAL A 57 10.95 2.39 -8.95
CA VAL A 57 9.89 3.00 -8.15
C VAL A 57 8.54 2.48 -8.61
N VAL A 58 7.83 1.81 -7.71
CA VAL A 58 6.47 1.33 -7.97
C VAL A 58 5.50 2.47 -7.65
N LEU A 59 4.82 2.99 -8.68
CA LEU A 59 3.80 4.02 -8.53
C LEU A 59 2.44 3.36 -8.24
N CYS A 60 1.91 3.63 -7.05
CA CYS A 60 0.57 3.23 -6.64
C CYS A 60 -0.41 4.37 -6.80
N SER A 61 -1.59 4.09 -7.35
CA SER A 61 -2.68 5.04 -7.43
C SER A 61 -3.97 4.49 -6.83
N ILE A 62 -4.78 5.38 -6.27
CA ILE A 62 -6.03 5.03 -5.59
C ILE A 62 -7.16 5.85 -6.19
N LEU A 63 -8.21 5.17 -6.62
CA LEU A 63 -9.48 5.78 -6.97
C LEU A 63 -10.47 5.64 -5.81
N ASN A 64 -10.96 6.76 -5.29
CA ASN A 64 -12.09 6.76 -4.38
C ASN A 64 -13.39 6.50 -5.16
N ALA A 65 -13.70 5.23 -5.42
CA ALA A 65 -14.80 4.82 -6.29
C ALA A 65 -16.18 5.04 -5.66
N LYS A 66 -16.29 5.06 -4.32
CA LYS A 66 -17.52 5.40 -3.58
C LYS A 66 -17.13 6.23 -2.36
N SER A 67 -17.79 7.36 -2.13
CA SER A 67 -17.36 8.35 -1.16
C SER A 67 -18.45 8.76 -0.17
N GLY A 68 -18.05 8.91 1.10
CA GLY A 68 -18.89 9.44 2.18
C GLY A 68 -20.01 8.49 2.61
N ALA A 69 -20.85 8.96 3.52
CA ALA A 69 -22.04 8.28 4.05
C ALA A 69 -21.78 6.85 4.60
N CYS A 70 -20.57 6.57 5.09
CA CYS A 70 -20.25 5.31 5.74
C CYS A 70 -20.99 5.19 7.07
N ALA A 71 -21.66 4.06 7.31
CA ALA A 71 -22.38 3.80 8.55
C ALA A 71 -21.48 3.51 9.76
N GLU A 72 -20.19 3.24 9.49
CA GLU A 72 -19.22 2.92 10.54
C GLU A 72 -18.70 4.18 11.23
N ASN A 73 -18.45 4.07 12.54
CA ASN A 73 -17.98 5.19 13.39
C ASN A 73 -16.49 5.08 13.72
N CYS A 74 -15.64 4.94 12.72
CA CYS A 74 -14.19 4.92 12.90
C CYS A 74 -13.68 6.31 13.28
N ALA A 75 -12.99 6.44 14.42
CA ALA A 75 -12.68 7.71 15.07
C ALA A 75 -11.92 8.74 14.23
N PHE A 76 -11.12 8.30 13.26
CA PHE A 76 -10.30 9.17 12.39
C PHE A 76 -10.75 9.20 10.93
N CYS A 77 -11.86 8.54 10.58
CA CYS A 77 -12.27 8.37 9.19
C CYS A 77 -13.18 9.51 8.72
N SER A 78 -12.69 10.30 7.77
CA SER A 78 -13.46 11.38 7.15
C SER A 78 -14.69 10.91 6.35
N GLN A 79 -14.72 9.64 5.94
CA GLN A 79 -15.83 9.02 5.20
C GLN A 79 -17.03 8.65 6.09
N SER A 80 -16.86 8.66 7.42
CA SER A 80 -17.91 8.29 8.38
C SER A 80 -19.07 9.30 8.34
N GLY A 81 -20.30 8.79 8.28
CA GLY A 81 -21.50 9.62 8.41
C GLY A 81 -21.73 10.16 9.83
N HIS A 82 -20.98 9.69 10.83
CA HIS A 82 -21.03 10.15 12.21
C HIS A 82 -20.19 11.41 12.45
N HIS A 83 -19.29 11.75 11.53
CA HIS A 83 -18.40 12.91 11.65
C HIS A 83 -18.84 14.06 10.76
N ARG A 84 -18.63 15.29 11.24
CA ARG A 84 -18.84 16.51 10.43
C ARG A 84 -17.57 16.73 9.61
N THR A 85 -17.62 16.36 8.34
CA THR A 85 -16.52 16.50 7.39
C THR A 85 -17.06 17.05 6.06
N ASP A 86 -16.21 17.73 5.29
CA ASP A 86 -16.56 18.29 3.98
C ASP A 86 -16.43 17.25 2.85
N VAL A 87 -16.41 15.95 3.18
CA VAL A 87 -16.31 14.88 2.18
C VAL A 87 -17.56 14.85 1.30
N VAL A 88 -17.34 15.00 0.01
CA VAL A 88 -18.40 14.89 -0.99
C VAL A 88 -18.96 13.46 -1.01
N LYS A 89 -20.26 13.34 -0.73
CA LYS A 89 -20.96 12.05 -0.80
C LYS A 89 -21.23 11.71 -2.27
N ARG A 90 -20.78 10.53 -2.68
CA ARG A 90 -20.91 10.05 -4.04
C ARG A 90 -21.23 8.55 -4.04
N PRO A 91 -22.23 8.09 -4.81
CA PRO A 91 -22.48 6.66 -5.02
C PRO A 91 -21.29 6.01 -5.70
N LEU A 92 -21.32 4.68 -5.83
CA LEU A 92 -20.31 3.95 -6.59
C LEU A 92 -20.25 4.47 -8.03
N LEU A 93 -19.07 4.70 -8.52
CA LEU A 93 -18.83 5.04 -9.93
C LEU A 93 -19.24 3.87 -10.84
N SER A 94 -19.55 4.16 -12.09
CA SER A 94 -19.79 3.11 -13.09
C SER A 94 -18.49 2.36 -13.41
N ALA A 95 -18.62 1.16 -13.96
CA ALA A 95 -17.47 0.36 -14.39
C ALA A 95 -16.61 1.12 -15.43
N GLU A 96 -17.26 1.81 -16.37
CA GLU A 96 -16.62 2.59 -17.43
C GLU A 96 -15.76 3.71 -16.83
N ALA A 97 -16.30 4.46 -15.86
CA ALA A 97 -15.56 5.54 -15.21
C ALA A 97 -14.33 5.03 -14.42
N MET A 98 -14.45 3.84 -13.80
CA MET A 98 -13.32 3.21 -13.10
C MET A 98 -12.25 2.73 -14.08
N ILE A 99 -12.65 2.19 -15.24
CA ILE A 99 -11.75 1.75 -16.30
C ILE A 99 -11.02 2.94 -16.92
N GLU A 100 -11.75 4.01 -17.26
CA GLU A 100 -11.17 5.23 -17.83
C GLU A 100 -10.09 5.82 -16.93
N GLU A 101 -10.37 5.90 -15.63
CA GLU A 101 -9.39 6.42 -14.67
C GLU A 101 -8.18 5.48 -14.53
N ALA A 102 -8.37 4.17 -14.57
CA ALA A 102 -7.26 3.22 -14.54
C ALA A 102 -6.36 3.38 -15.77
N CYS A 103 -6.92 3.48 -16.96
CA CYS A 103 -6.16 3.71 -18.20
C CYS A 103 -5.40 5.06 -18.18
N ARG A 104 -6.02 6.11 -17.63
CA ARG A 104 -5.36 7.41 -17.47
C ARG A 104 -4.16 7.32 -16.54
N LEU A 105 -4.28 6.58 -15.44
CA LEU A 105 -3.22 6.41 -14.45
C LEU A 105 -2.11 5.47 -14.95
N ASP A 106 -2.45 4.43 -15.69
CA ASP A 106 -1.49 3.56 -16.36
C ASP A 106 -0.64 4.37 -17.37
N SER A 107 -1.27 5.20 -18.18
CA SER A 107 -0.59 6.13 -19.11
C SER A 107 0.31 7.15 -18.39
N ALA A 108 0.04 7.44 -17.12
CA ALA A 108 0.87 8.28 -16.26
C ALA A 108 1.99 7.50 -15.53
N GLY A 109 2.11 6.17 -15.78
CA GLY A 109 3.14 5.31 -15.23
C GLY A 109 2.78 4.63 -13.90
N ALA A 110 1.50 4.64 -13.48
CA ALA A 110 1.08 3.90 -12.32
C ALA A 110 1.11 2.39 -12.61
N THR A 111 1.83 1.63 -11.79
CA THR A 111 1.95 0.16 -11.92
C THR A 111 1.02 -0.59 -10.99
N ARG A 112 0.35 0.12 -10.07
CA ARG A 112 -0.68 -0.42 -9.19
C ARG A 112 -1.85 0.53 -9.11
N PHE A 113 -3.05 -0.03 -9.21
CA PHE A 113 -4.30 0.71 -9.10
C PHE A 113 -5.23 0.06 -8.08
N SER A 114 -5.82 0.85 -7.19
CA SER A 114 -6.76 0.37 -6.18
C SER A 114 -8.06 1.15 -6.24
N MET A 115 -9.18 0.43 -6.32
CA MET A 115 -10.51 1.00 -6.18
C MET A 115 -10.95 0.91 -4.71
N VAL A 116 -11.15 2.05 -4.07
CA VAL A 116 -11.51 2.14 -2.65
C VAL A 116 -12.94 2.65 -2.52
N THR A 117 -13.68 2.07 -1.59
CA THR A 117 -15.10 2.40 -1.36
C THR A 117 -15.37 2.72 0.10
N SER A 118 -16.19 3.73 0.36
CA SER A 118 -16.76 3.95 1.68
C SER A 118 -17.80 2.87 2.00
N GLY A 119 -17.97 2.55 3.29
CA GLY A 119 -18.91 1.54 3.78
C GLY A 119 -18.22 0.26 4.22
N SER A 120 -18.87 -0.51 5.11
CA SER A 120 -18.38 -1.79 5.61
C SER A 120 -18.49 -2.94 4.59
N ARG A 121 -19.40 -2.80 3.63
CA ARG A 121 -19.61 -3.77 2.55
C ARG A 121 -20.28 -3.14 1.35
N LEU A 122 -20.07 -3.71 0.18
CA LEU A 122 -20.81 -3.44 -1.04
C LEU A 122 -22.01 -4.38 -1.13
N ASN A 123 -23.10 -3.94 -1.78
CA ASN A 123 -24.20 -4.81 -2.15
C ASN A 123 -23.84 -5.64 -3.40
N ALA A 124 -24.70 -6.62 -3.78
CA ALA A 124 -24.42 -7.53 -4.87
C ALA A 124 -24.20 -6.82 -6.22
N ALA A 125 -25.01 -5.82 -6.55
CA ALA A 125 -24.88 -5.05 -7.79
C ALA A 125 -23.56 -4.21 -7.81
N GLU A 126 -23.20 -3.63 -6.68
CA GLU A 126 -21.94 -2.89 -6.54
C GLU A 126 -20.72 -3.82 -6.68
N ILE A 127 -20.78 -5.03 -6.11
CA ILE A 127 -19.73 -6.05 -6.27
C ILE A 127 -19.57 -6.44 -7.73
N GLU A 128 -20.67 -6.64 -8.44
CA GLU A 128 -20.65 -6.95 -9.86
C GLU A 128 -20.02 -5.82 -10.68
N THR A 129 -20.41 -4.57 -10.42
CA THR A 129 -19.82 -3.39 -11.08
C THR A 129 -18.31 -3.29 -10.88
N VAL A 130 -17.85 -3.47 -9.64
CA VAL A 130 -16.40 -3.46 -9.33
C VAL A 130 -15.69 -4.64 -9.97
N GLY A 131 -16.32 -5.84 -9.99
CA GLY A 131 -15.79 -7.03 -10.63
C GLY A 131 -15.63 -6.87 -12.14
N GLN A 132 -16.62 -6.26 -12.82
CA GLN A 132 -16.55 -5.92 -14.24
C GLN A 132 -15.39 -4.96 -14.53
N ALA A 133 -15.28 -3.88 -13.75
CA ALA A 133 -14.18 -2.93 -13.89
C ALA A 133 -12.82 -3.61 -13.68
N ALA A 134 -12.65 -4.38 -12.60
CA ALA A 134 -11.40 -5.07 -12.30
C ALA A 134 -11.00 -6.06 -13.41
N SER A 135 -11.99 -6.85 -13.92
CA SER A 135 -11.74 -7.79 -15.01
C SER A 135 -11.33 -7.10 -16.32
N ALA A 136 -11.92 -5.96 -16.64
CA ALA A 136 -11.57 -5.19 -17.83
C ALA A 136 -10.17 -4.56 -17.69
N ILE A 137 -9.87 -3.94 -16.56
CA ILE A 137 -8.57 -3.32 -16.27
C ILE A 137 -7.45 -4.36 -16.39
N THR A 138 -7.60 -5.53 -15.73
CA THR A 138 -6.57 -6.60 -15.77
C THR A 138 -6.31 -7.17 -17.17
N LYS A 139 -7.26 -7.00 -18.11
CA LYS A 139 -7.07 -7.46 -19.50
C LYS A 139 -6.47 -6.41 -20.41
N SER A 140 -6.51 -5.14 -20.01
CA SER A 140 -6.07 -4.00 -20.82
C SER A 140 -4.71 -3.45 -20.42
N THR A 141 -4.24 -3.81 -19.24
CA THR A 141 -2.92 -3.47 -18.67
C THR A 141 -2.11 -4.75 -18.41
#